data_bd97b6b80e16c945cca0c1e9ffe34404
#
_entry.id   bd97b6b80e16c945cca0c1e9ffe34404
#
_cell.length_a   1.000
_cell.length_b   1.000
_cell.length_c   1.000
_cell.angle_alpha   90.00
_cell.angle_beta   90.00
_cell.angle_gamma   90.00
#
_symmetry.space_group_name_H-M   'P 1'
#
loop_
_entity.id
_entity.type
_entity.pdbx_description
1 polymer ?
#
loop_
_entity_poly.entity_id
_entity_poly.type
_entity_poly.pdbx_seq_one_letter_code
_entity_poly.pdbx_strand_id
1 'polypeptide(L)'
;MLSSPPSPANLAETVTSRLRNDILSGELAPGAPVAEIPTAERLGVSRVPVREALLVLEQEGLLEFGPRGRARVRTLSPGDHIEIYHARLPLEKAAARLAAERRTEDDLAAMRANISATRQARTLAEVSLLDLEFHDLVFSAARSPWLFRFWRLLRGELSLWLTRLHREEQTVTHRVRESTGDTHEEYVALLAERNAAAAERHIESHMRYWLEWMPVEAE
;
A
#
# COMPACT_ATOMS: atom_id res chain seq x y z
N MET A 1 27.88 -5.94 26.88
CA MET A 1 26.77 -6.91 26.65
C MET A 1 26.71 -7.14 25.15
N LEU A 2 27.11 -8.33 24.69
CA LEU A 2 26.99 -8.70 23.29
C LEU A 2 25.51 -9.05 23.04
N SER A 3 24.84 -8.23 22.25
CA SER A 3 23.47 -8.54 21.80
C SER A 3 23.49 -9.84 21.01
N SER A 4 22.62 -10.78 21.39
CA SER A 4 22.46 -12.03 20.66
C SER A 4 22.19 -11.75 19.18
N PRO A 5 22.75 -12.54 18.24
CA PRO A 5 22.45 -12.37 16.83
C PRO A 5 20.92 -12.50 16.60
N PRO A 6 20.35 -11.70 15.66
CA PRO A 6 18.93 -11.76 15.37
C PRO A 6 18.51 -13.18 14.98
N SER A 7 17.31 -13.60 15.40
CA SER A 7 16.79 -14.90 15.00
C SER A 7 16.58 -14.95 13.47
N PRO A 8 16.65 -16.13 12.83
CA PRO A 8 16.42 -16.26 11.38
C PRO A 8 15.12 -15.61 10.90
N ALA A 9 14.02 -15.74 11.68
CA ALA A 9 12.72 -15.13 11.36
C ALA A 9 12.81 -13.58 11.35
N ASN A 10 13.51 -12.99 12.32
CA ASN A 10 13.71 -11.54 12.41
C ASN A 10 14.57 -11.03 11.23
N LEU A 11 15.51 -11.86 10.76
CA LEU A 11 16.37 -11.50 9.64
C LEU A 11 15.60 -11.53 8.30
N ALA A 12 14.72 -12.51 8.08
CA ALA A 12 13.86 -12.57 6.90
C ALA A 12 12.90 -11.36 6.86
N GLU A 13 12.31 -11.00 7.98
CA GLU A 13 11.44 -9.84 8.11
C GLU A 13 12.19 -8.52 7.82
N THR A 14 13.40 -8.39 8.31
CA THR A 14 14.28 -7.24 8.03
C THR A 14 14.60 -7.13 6.54
N VAL A 15 14.94 -8.26 5.88
CA VAL A 15 15.21 -8.33 4.44
C VAL A 15 13.96 -7.99 3.64
N THR A 16 12.80 -8.52 4.03
CA THR A 16 11.50 -8.22 3.38
C THR A 16 11.20 -6.73 3.43
N SER A 17 11.33 -6.12 4.61
CA SER A 17 11.08 -4.68 4.80
C SER A 17 12.04 -3.83 3.98
N ARG A 18 13.31 -4.20 3.91
CA ARG A 18 14.31 -3.49 3.10
C ARG A 18 13.98 -3.58 1.61
N LEU A 19 13.74 -4.77 1.08
CA LEU A 19 13.40 -4.96 -0.33
C LEU A 19 12.08 -4.28 -0.69
N ARG A 20 11.07 -4.32 0.19
CA ARG A 20 9.82 -3.57 0.00
C ARG A 20 10.09 -2.08 -0.15
N ASN A 21 10.91 -1.50 0.71
CA ASN A 21 11.28 -0.09 0.61
C ASN A 21 12.05 0.21 -0.67
N ASP A 22 13.00 -0.65 -1.07
CA ASP A 22 13.77 -0.49 -2.33
C ASP A 22 12.84 -0.50 -3.56
N ILE A 23 11.78 -1.34 -3.55
CA ILE A 23 10.77 -1.39 -4.60
C ILE A 23 9.90 -0.12 -4.60
N LEU A 24 9.35 0.24 -3.44
CA LEU A 24 8.42 1.38 -3.32
C LEU A 24 9.13 2.72 -3.51
N SER A 25 10.40 2.85 -3.14
CA SER A 25 11.19 4.06 -3.46
C SER A 25 11.61 4.15 -4.93
N GLY A 26 11.52 3.04 -5.68
CA GLY A 26 11.98 2.94 -7.07
C GLY A 26 13.48 2.67 -7.20
N GLU A 27 14.20 2.42 -6.11
CA GLU A 27 15.59 1.94 -6.15
C GLU A 27 15.68 0.61 -6.90
N LEU A 28 14.68 -0.26 -6.72
CA LEU A 28 14.40 -1.40 -7.59
C LEU A 28 13.26 -1.02 -8.54
N ALA A 29 13.60 -0.70 -9.78
CA ALA A 29 12.64 -0.28 -10.80
C ALA A 29 11.65 -1.40 -11.19
N PRO A 30 10.43 -1.08 -11.69
CA PRO A 30 9.53 -2.07 -12.28
C PRO A 30 10.24 -2.93 -13.34
N GLY A 31 10.03 -4.26 -13.28
CA GLY A 31 10.68 -5.23 -14.14
C GLY A 31 12.13 -5.58 -13.75
N ALA A 32 12.74 -4.87 -12.81
CA ALA A 32 14.11 -5.15 -12.35
C ALA A 32 14.23 -6.57 -11.77
N PRO A 33 15.26 -7.33 -12.12
CA PRO A 33 15.49 -8.65 -11.55
C PRO A 33 15.96 -8.56 -10.10
N VAL A 34 15.41 -9.41 -9.23
CA VAL A 34 15.79 -9.52 -7.82
C VAL A 34 16.34 -10.93 -7.57
N ALA A 35 17.66 -11.10 -7.72
CA ALA A 35 18.32 -12.40 -7.60
C ALA A 35 18.82 -12.66 -6.18
N GLU A 36 18.64 -13.90 -5.68
CA GLU A 36 18.99 -14.29 -4.30
C GLU A 36 20.46 -13.97 -3.95
N ILE A 37 21.41 -14.37 -4.81
CA ILE A 37 22.84 -14.26 -4.51
C ILE A 37 23.30 -12.80 -4.42
N PRO A 38 23.09 -11.96 -5.44
CA PRO A 38 23.48 -10.55 -5.35
C PRO A 38 22.79 -9.80 -4.23
N THR A 39 21.53 -10.14 -3.93
CA THR A 39 20.78 -9.54 -2.85
C THR A 39 21.35 -9.92 -1.48
N ALA A 40 21.70 -11.20 -1.29
CA ALA A 40 22.33 -11.69 -0.07
C ALA A 40 23.68 -11.02 0.18
N GLU A 41 24.50 -10.90 -0.85
CA GLU A 41 25.81 -10.21 -0.80
C GLU A 41 25.64 -8.73 -0.45
N ARG A 42 24.73 -8.02 -1.14
CA ARG A 42 24.43 -6.59 -0.89
C ARG A 42 23.97 -6.33 0.55
N LEU A 43 23.16 -7.23 1.11
CA LEU A 43 22.59 -7.08 2.45
C LEU A 43 23.43 -7.71 3.56
N GLY A 44 24.53 -8.41 3.22
CA GLY A 44 25.39 -9.05 4.21
C GLY A 44 24.73 -10.22 4.96
N VAL A 45 23.81 -10.95 4.31
CA VAL A 45 23.04 -12.04 4.90
C VAL A 45 23.23 -13.34 4.10
N SER A 46 22.77 -14.48 4.65
CA SER A 46 22.71 -15.73 3.91
C SER A 46 21.56 -15.73 2.89
N ARG A 47 21.55 -16.71 1.98
CA ARG A 47 20.52 -16.82 0.93
C ARG A 47 19.14 -17.19 1.47
N VAL A 48 19.07 -17.89 2.61
CA VAL A 48 17.80 -18.38 3.18
C VAL A 48 16.83 -17.24 3.49
N PRO A 49 17.18 -16.22 4.32
CA PRO A 49 16.26 -15.12 4.59
C PRO A 49 15.91 -14.29 3.36
N VAL A 50 16.79 -14.24 2.34
CA VAL A 50 16.45 -13.58 1.07
C VAL A 50 15.37 -14.35 0.31
N ARG A 51 15.51 -15.68 0.20
CA ARG A 51 14.50 -16.52 -0.45
C ARG A 51 13.14 -16.41 0.23
N GLU A 52 13.11 -16.45 1.56
CA GLU A 52 11.89 -16.26 2.34
C GLU A 52 11.27 -14.88 2.07
N ALA A 53 12.06 -13.83 2.06
CA ALA A 53 11.61 -12.48 1.73
C ALA A 53 11.05 -12.37 0.31
N LEU A 54 11.69 -12.99 -0.68
CA LEU A 54 11.19 -12.97 -2.06
C LEU A 54 9.82 -13.67 -2.20
N LEU A 55 9.61 -14.78 -1.47
CA LEU A 55 8.31 -15.46 -1.46
C LEU A 55 7.22 -14.62 -0.78
N VAL A 56 7.55 -13.92 0.31
CA VAL A 56 6.62 -12.99 0.97
C VAL A 56 6.26 -11.85 0.03
N LEU A 57 7.24 -11.23 -0.63
CA LEU A 57 7.00 -10.12 -1.55
C LEU A 57 6.24 -10.56 -2.82
N GLU A 58 6.40 -11.80 -3.25
CA GLU A 58 5.57 -12.38 -4.32
C GLU A 58 4.12 -12.57 -3.88
N GLN A 59 3.89 -13.10 -2.67
CA GLN A 59 2.55 -13.21 -2.08
C GLN A 59 1.90 -11.85 -1.85
N GLU A 60 2.71 -10.82 -1.60
CA GLU A 60 2.27 -9.44 -1.50
C GLU A 60 2.00 -8.78 -2.87
N GLY A 61 2.30 -9.45 -3.99
CA GLY A 61 2.13 -8.91 -5.34
C GLY A 61 3.17 -7.87 -5.77
N LEU A 62 4.24 -7.67 -4.99
CA LEU A 62 5.34 -6.75 -5.32
C LEU A 62 6.36 -7.36 -6.29
N LEU A 63 6.50 -8.67 -6.23
CA LEU A 63 7.35 -9.45 -7.11
C LEU A 63 6.54 -10.48 -7.90
N GLU A 64 7.09 -10.92 -9.00
CA GLU A 64 6.60 -12.08 -9.75
C GLU A 64 7.77 -12.99 -10.10
N PHE A 65 7.52 -14.31 -10.11
CA PHE A 65 8.50 -15.28 -10.59
C PHE A 65 8.26 -15.59 -12.06
N GLY A 66 9.22 -15.24 -12.88
CA GLY A 66 9.24 -15.60 -14.28
C GLY A 66 9.66 -17.05 -14.54
N PRO A 67 9.76 -17.44 -15.82
CA PRO A 67 10.30 -18.75 -16.21
C PRO A 67 11.66 -19.00 -15.56
N ARG A 68 11.89 -20.21 -15.04
CA ARG A 68 13.11 -20.63 -14.31
C ARG A 68 13.25 -20.04 -12.91
N GLY A 69 12.14 -19.60 -12.26
CA GLY A 69 12.14 -19.15 -10.86
C GLY A 69 12.91 -17.87 -10.60
N ARG A 70 13.04 -16.99 -11.58
CA ARG A 70 13.70 -15.69 -11.40
C ARG A 70 12.68 -14.66 -10.93
N ALA A 71 12.91 -14.09 -9.74
CA ALA A 71 12.10 -13.01 -9.23
C ALA A 71 12.43 -11.70 -9.95
N ARG A 72 11.39 -10.89 -10.21
CA ARG A 72 11.50 -9.53 -10.71
C ARG A 72 10.41 -8.65 -10.08
N VAL A 73 10.67 -7.36 -10.01
CA VAL A 73 9.67 -6.39 -9.58
C VAL A 73 8.50 -6.41 -10.55
N ARG A 74 7.28 -6.53 -10.02
CA ARG A 74 6.06 -6.56 -10.84
C ARG A 74 5.90 -5.25 -11.62
N THR A 75 5.42 -5.36 -12.84
CA THR A 75 5.10 -4.21 -13.69
C THR A 75 3.59 -4.17 -13.89
N LEU A 76 2.98 -3.03 -13.60
CA LEU A 76 1.56 -2.79 -13.89
C LEU A 76 1.44 -2.03 -15.21
N SER A 77 0.64 -2.55 -16.12
CA SER A 77 0.26 -1.86 -17.35
C SER A 77 -0.80 -0.78 -17.06
N PRO A 78 -1.04 0.18 -17.96
CA PRO A 78 -2.16 1.11 -17.84
C PRO A 78 -3.52 0.42 -17.72
N GLY A 79 -3.72 -0.69 -18.44
CA GLY A 79 -4.94 -1.51 -18.34
C GLY A 79 -5.13 -2.12 -16.94
N ASP A 80 -4.05 -2.58 -16.30
CA ASP A 80 -4.12 -3.13 -14.92
C ASP A 80 -4.64 -2.08 -13.93
N HIS A 81 -4.28 -0.81 -14.10
CA HIS A 81 -4.73 0.26 -13.21
C HIS A 81 -6.25 0.44 -13.25
N ILE A 82 -6.85 0.38 -14.44
CA ILE A 82 -8.29 0.49 -14.63
C ILE A 82 -9.01 -0.73 -14.03
N GLU A 83 -8.49 -1.92 -14.26
CA GLU A 83 -9.04 -3.16 -13.68
C GLU A 83 -8.95 -3.17 -12.15
N ILE A 84 -7.82 -2.74 -11.58
CA ILE A 84 -7.64 -2.58 -10.13
C ILE A 84 -8.65 -1.57 -9.57
N TYR A 85 -8.86 -0.42 -10.25
CA TYR A 85 -9.86 0.56 -9.84
C TYR A 85 -11.26 -0.05 -9.78
N HIS A 86 -11.68 -0.76 -10.84
CA HIS A 86 -13.00 -1.39 -10.89
C HIS A 86 -13.18 -2.49 -9.85
N ALA A 87 -12.13 -3.24 -9.52
CA ALA A 87 -12.17 -4.24 -8.46
C ALA A 87 -12.18 -3.60 -7.06
N ARG A 88 -11.43 -2.52 -6.86
CA ARG A 88 -11.27 -1.84 -5.58
C ARG A 88 -12.51 -1.05 -5.17
N LEU A 89 -13.09 -0.25 -6.07
CA LEU A 89 -14.17 0.67 -5.74
C LEU A 89 -15.37 0.03 -5.03
N PRO A 90 -15.92 -1.12 -5.46
CA PRO A 90 -17.00 -1.79 -4.75
C PRO A 90 -16.64 -2.22 -3.32
N LEU A 91 -15.40 -2.68 -3.12
CA LEU A 91 -14.90 -3.10 -1.80
C LEU A 91 -14.78 -1.90 -0.87
N GLU A 92 -14.21 -0.80 -1.33
CA GLU A 92 -14.06 0.46 -0.58
C GLU A 92 -15.41 1.05 -0.19
N LYS A 93 -16.39 1.09 -1.09
CA LYS A 93 -17.76 1.56 -0.79
C LYS A 93 -18.43 0.69 0.26
N ALA A 94 -18.30 -0.63 0.17
CA ALA A 94 -18.81 -1.53 1.17
C ALA A 94 -18.12 -1.34 2.53
N ALA A 95 -16.79 -1.14 2.55
CA ALA A 95 -16.04 -0.88 3.76
C ALA A 95 -16.44 0.47 4.40
N ALA A 96 -16.59 1.53 3.61
CA ALA A 96 -17.01 2.86 4.04
C ALA A 96 -18.35 2.81 4.79
N ARG A 97 -19.36 2.17 4.17
CA ARG A 97 -20.68 1.99 4.76
C ARG A 97 -20.63 1.23 6.07
N LEU A 98 -19.99 0.06 6.06
CA LEU A 98 -19.91 -0.79 7.24
C LEU A 98 -19.06 -0.17 8.35
N ALA A 99 -17.99 0.54 8.01
CA ALA A 99 -17.17 1.26 8.99
C ALA A 99 -17.96 2.40 9.65
N ALA A 100 -18.73 3.20 8.88
CA ALA A 100 -19.60 4.21 9.44
C ALA A 100 -20.60 3.65 10.46
N GLU A 101 -21.15 2.45 10.19
CA GLU A 101 -22.10 1.78 11.08
C GLU A 101 -21.42 1.16 12.32
N ARG A 102 -20.21 0.61 12.21
CA ARG A 102 -19.61 -0.34 13.18
C ARG A 102 -18.37 0.16 13.88
N ARG A 103 -17.79 1.26 13.42
CA ARG A 103 -16.55 1.82 13.99
C ARG A 103 -16.68 2.09 15.49
N THR A 104 -15.58 1.96 16.21
CA THR A 104 -15.42 2.37 17.60
C THR A 104 -14.66 3.70 17.68
N GLU A 105 -14.55 4.28 18.88
CA GLU A 105 -13.70 5.47 19.08
C GLU A 105 -12.22 5.15 18.93
N ASP A 106 -11.80 3.91 19.28
CA ASP A 106 -10.42 3.46 19.09
C ASP A 106 -10.06 3.37 17.61
N ASP A 107 -11.00 2.94 16.74
CA ASP A 107 -10.79 2.93 15.28
C ASP A 107 -10.56 4.36 14.77
N LEU A 108 -11.38 5.34 15.19
CA LEU A 108 -11.20 6.74 14.81
C LEU A 108 -9.87 7.31 15.33
N ALA A 109 -9.49 6.96 16.55
CA ALA A 109 -8.21 7.39 17.13
C ALA A 109 -7.03 6.83 16.32
N ALA A 110 -7.07 5.55 15.92
CA ALA A 110 -6.06 4.92 15.08
C ALA A 110 -5.96 5.59 13.69
N MET A 111 -7.10 5.89 13.05
CA MET A 111 -7.13 6.61 11.76
C MET A 111 -6.54 8.01 11.88
N ARG A 112 -6.86 8.78 12.93
CA ARG A 112 -6.28 10.12 13.17
C ARG A 112 -4.78 10.06 13.43
N ALA A 113 -4.30 9.03 14.15
CA ALA A 113 -2.87 8.83 14.37
C ALA A 113 -2.14 8.54 13.04
N ASN A 114 -2.74 7.73 12.16
CA ASN A 114 -2.20 7.47 10.82
C ASN A 114 -2.14 8.75 9.97
N ILE A 115 -3.19 9.59 9.96
CA ILE A 115 -3.20 10.89 9.27
C ILE A 115 -2.06 11.80 9.77
N SER A 116 -1.87 11.85 11.08
CA SER A 116 -0.76 12.62 11.68
C SER A 116 0.60 12.11 11.21
N ALA A 117 0.78 10.78 11.13
CA ALA A 117 2.00 10.16 10.60
C ALA A 117 2.19 10.47 9.11
N THR A 118 1.11 10.45 8.30
CA THR A 118 1.15 10.81 6.87
C THR A 118 1.66 12.22 6.65
N ARG A 119 1.16 13.20 7.42
CA ARG A 119 1.62 14.60 7.36
C ARG A 119 3.08 14.77 7.78
N GLN A 120 3.63 13.86 8.59
CA GLN A 120 5.01 13.86 9.07
C GLN A 120 5.95 12.97 8.25
N ALA A 121 5.44 12.24 7.27
CA ALA A 121 6.20 11.32 6.42
C ALA A 121 7.35 12.07 5.72
N ARG A 122 8.51 11.44 5.65
CA ARG A 122 9.73 12.04 5.09
C ARG A 122 9.91 11.70 3.61
N THR A 123 9.34 10.60 3.17
CA THR A 123 9.47 10.09 1.79
C THR A 123 8.09 9.79 1.19
N LEU A 124 7.99 9.79 -0.14
CA LEU A 124 6.77 9.37 -0.83
C LEU A 124 6.43 7.90 -0.60
N ALA A 125 7.42 7.05 -0.43
CA ALA A 125 7.20 5.65 -0.08
C ALA A 125 6.50 5.52 1.28
N GLU A 126 6.90 6.32 2.29
CA GLU A 126 6.20 6.37 3.57
C GLU A 126 4.76 6.88 3.43
N VAL A 127 4.51 7.91 2.59
CA VAL A 127 3.16 8.40 2.32
C VAL A 127 2.30 7.29 1.72
N SER A 128 2.80 6.58 0.70
CA SER A 128 2.06 5.51 0.03
C SER A 128 1.75 4.33 0.96
N LEU A 129 2.67 3.99 1.86
CA LEU A 129 2.43 2.94 2.86
C LEU A 129 1.39 3.37 3.89
N LEU A 130 1.46 4.60 4.38
CA LEU A 130 0.51 5.14 5.36
C LEU A 130 -0.88 5.33 4.76
N ASP A 131 -0.98 5.72 3.48
CA ASP A 131 -2.23 5.77 2.75
C ASP A 131 -2.89 4.38 2.69
N LEU A 132 -2.11 3.36 2.32
CA LEU A 132 -2.59 1.98 2.29
C LEU A 132 -3.01 1.46 3.68
N GLU A 133 -2.24 1.81 4.73
CA GLU A 133 -2.57 1.49 6.12
C GLU A 133 -3.84 2.18 6.59
N PHE A 134 -4.11 3.41 6.14
CA PHE A 134 -5.36 4.09 6.44
C PHE A 134 -6.56 3.30 5.92
N HIS A 135 -6.50 2.83 4.68
CA HIS A 135 -7.56 1.97 4.13
C HIS A 135 -7.66 0.64 4.89
N ASP A 136 -6.53 0.01 5.29
CA ASP A 136 -6.55 -1.17 6.17
C ASP A 136 -7.34 -0.92 7.47
N LEU A 137 -7.19 0.27 8.08
CA LEU A 137 -7.94 0.67 9.28
C LEU A 137 -9.43 0.80 9.00
N VAL A 138 -9.82 1.39 7.86
CA VAL A 138 -11.24 1.48 7.45
C VAL A 138 -11.84 0.09 7.25
N PHE A 139 -11.15 -0.80 6.54
CA PHE A 139 -11.59 -2.18 6.34
C PHE A 139 -11.66 -2.97 7.65
N SER A 140 -10.76 -2.72 8.60
CA SER A 140 -10.81 -3.29 9.94
C SER A 140 -12.03 -2.79 10.72
N ALA A 141 -12.30 -1.48 10.67
CA ALA A 141 -13.46 -0.86 11.30
C ALA A 141 -14.80 -1.35 10.73
N ALA A 142 -14.83 -1.80 9.48
CA ALA A 142 -15.99 -2.42 8.86
C ALA A 142 -16.42 -3.74 9.52
N ARG A 143 -15.57 -4.37 10.35
CA ARG A 143 -15.85 -5.63 11.06
C ARG A 143 -16.40 -6.73 10.14
N SER A 144 -15.85 -6.83 8.93
CA SER A 144 -16.20 -7.84 7.92
C SER A 144 -14.96 -8.64 7.50
N PRO A 145 -14.71 -9.81 8.09
CA PRO A 145 -13.49 -10.58 7.85
C PRO A 145 -13.30 -10.97 6.37
N TRP A 146 -14.38 -11.29 5.67
CA TRP A 146 -14.32 -11.64 4.24
C TRP A 146 -14.00 -10.42 3.38
N LEU A 147 -14.60 -9.26 3.65
CA LEU A 147 -14.31 -8.02 2.94
C LEU A 147 -12.84 -7.63 3.12
N PHE A 148 -12.33 -7.70 4.35
CA PHE A 148 -10.92 -7.44 4.64
C PHE A 148 -9.98 -8.44 3.97
N ARG A 149 -10.38 -9.71 3.85
CA ARG A 149 -9.61 -10.72 3.13
C ARG A 149 -9.50 -10.41 1.64
N PHE A 150 -10.59 -10.01 0.99
CA PHE A 150 -10.56 -9.62 -0.42
C PHE A 150 -9.73 -8.35 -0.66
N TRP A 151 -9.85 -7.37 0.23
CA TRP A 151 -9.00 -6.18 0.22
C TRP A 151 -7.51 -6.55 0.25
N ARG A 152 -7.11 -7.42 1.16
CA ARG A 152 -5.71 -7.83 1.30
C ARG A 152 -5.13 -8.53 0.07
N LEU A 153 -5.94 -9.14 -0.79
CA LEU A 153 -5.47 -9.72 -2.06
C LEU A 153 -5.04 -8.65 -3.06
N LEU A 154 -5.57 -7.44 -2.98
CA LEU A 154 -5.20 -6.32 -3.86
C LEU A 154 -4.07 -5.46 -3.30
N ARG A 155 -3.66 -5.70 -2.06
CA ARG A 155 -2.80 -4.77 -1.31
C ARG A 155 -1.44 -4.55 -1.96
N GLY A 156 -0.85 -5.56 -2.57
CA GLY A 156 0.46 -5.47 -3.21
C GLY A 156 0.43 -4.63 -4.48
N GLU A 157 -0.49 -4.94 -5.37
CA GLU A 157 -0.70 -4.18 -6.60
C GLU A 157 -1.04 -2.72 -6.27
N LEU A 158 -1.88 -2.50 -5.25
CA LEU A 158 -2.23 -1.16 -4.79
C LEU A 158 -1.02 -0.39 -4.26
N SER A 159 -0.08 -1.03 -3.56
CA SER A 159 1.10 -0.33 -3.06
C SER A 159 2.02 0.15 -4.20
N LEU A 160 2.18 -0.64 -5.27
CA LEU A 160 2.90 -0.23 -6.47
C LEU A 160 2.18 0.91 -7.20
N TRP A 161 0.87 0.78 -7.35
CA TRP A 161 0.03 1.77 -8.00
C TRP A 161 0.05 3.11 -7.24
N LEU A 162 -0.25 3.12 -5.94
CA LEU A 162 -0.24 4.32 -5.11
C LEU A 162 1.13 5.03 -5.11
N THR A 163 2.22 4.27 -5.02
CA THR A 163 3.56 4.86 -5.08
C THR A 163 3.80 5.61 -6.39
N ARG A 164 3.31 5.08 -7.51
CA ARG A 164 3.40 5.73 -8.81
C ARG A 164 2.54 7.00 -8.85
N LEU A 165 1.28 6.90 -8.44
CA LEU A 165 0.35 8.03 -8.41
C LEU A 165 0.87 9.17 -7.53
N HIS A 166 1.28 8.88 -6.30
CA HIS A 166 1.85 9.88 -5.40
C HIS A 166 3.09 10.56 -6.00
N ARG A 167 3.89 9.83 -6.78
CA ARG A 167 5.04 10.41 -7.47
C ARG A 167 4.59 11.38 -8.56
N GLU A 168 3.62 11.01 -9.36
CA GLU A 168 3.08 11.86 -10.44
C GLU A 168 2.38 13.09 -9.84
N GLU A 169 1.51 12.93 -8.84
CA GLU A 169 0.89 14.05 -8.13
C GLU A 169 1.93 14.99 -7.51
N GLN A 170 2.97 14.45 -6.85
CA GLN A 170 4.02 15.25 -6.23
C GLN A 170 4.78 16.11 -7.24
N THR A 171 4.97 15.64 -8.46
CA THR A 171 5.66 16.45 -9.51
C THR A 171 4.86 17.66 -9.94
N VAL A 172 3.53 17.61 -9.82
CA VAL A 172 2.62 18.67 -10.24
C VAL A 172 2.21 19.56 -9.07
N THR A 173 1.78 18.98 -7.98
CA THR A 173 1.17 19.72 -6.86
C THR A 173 2.17 20.08 -5.76
N HIS A 174 3.22 19.29 -5.58
CA HIS A 174 4.16 19.33 -4.44
C HIS A 174 3.49 19.21 -3.07
N ARG A 175 2.25 18.69 -2.99
CA ARG A 175 1.40 18.67 -1.79
C ARG A 175 0.82 17.32 -1.42
N VAL A 176 1.42 16.23 -1.89
CA VAL A 176 0.87 14.87 -1.68
C VAL A 176 0.58 14.56 -0.20
N ARG A 177 1.46 14.94 0.73
CA ARG A 177 1.26 14.67 2.16
C ARG A 177 0.04 15.38 2.72
N GLU A 178 -0.09 16.66 2.37
CA GLU A 178 -1.18 17.51 2.79
C GLU A 178 -2.49 17.03 2.16
N SER A 179 -2.49 16.81 0.84
CA SER A 179 -3.69 16.40 0.11
C SER A 179 -4.21 15.04 0.59
N THR A 180 -3.35 14.04 0.76
CA THR A 180 -3.71 12.74 1.33
C THR A 180 -4.25 12.88 2.74
N GLY A 181 -3.57 13.65 3.60
CA GLY A 181 -4.00 13.89 4.97
C GLY A 181 -5.34 14.59 5.07
N ASP A 182 -5.58 15.61 4.24
CA ASP A 182 -6.82 16.39 4.25
C ASP A 182 -8.02 15.54 3.77
N THR A 183 -7.85 14.78 2.72
CA THR A 183 -8.89 13.85 2.21
C THR A 183 -9.25 12.77 3.24
N HIS A 184 -8.25 12.20 3.91
CA HIS A 184 -8.49 11.22 4.97
C HIS A 184 -9.14 11.85 6.21
N GLU A 185 -8.82 13.11 6.57
CA GLU A 185 -9.48 13.83 7.67
C GLU A 185 -10.97 13.99 7.42
N GLU A 186 -11.35 14.42 6.20
CA GLU A 186 -12.76 14.52 5.78
C GLU A 186 -13.46 13.15 5.88
N TYR A 187 -12.78 12.07 5.45
CA TYR A 187 -13.33 10.73 5.53
C TYR A 187 -13.59 10.30 6.99
N VAL A 188 -12.63 10.53 7.90
CA VAL A 188 -12.77 10.21 9.32
C VAL A 188 -13.92 11.01 9.95
N ALA A 189 -14.13 12.28 9.57
CA ALA A 189 -15.25 13.08 10.05
C ALA A 189 -16.60 12.44 9.67
N LEU A 190 -16.77 12.00 8.41
CA LEU A 190 -17.98 11.32 7.96
C LEU A 190 -18.21 9.96 8.67
N LEU A 191 -17.14 9.21 8.93
CA LEU A 191 -17.23 7.99 9.74
C LEU A 191 -17.62 8.31 11.19
N ALA A 192 -17.08 9.38 11.77
CA ALA A 192 -17.42 9.82 13.13
C ALA A 192 -18.88 10.22 13.25
N GLU A 193 -19.44 10.87 12.24
CA GLU A 193 -20.87 11.21 12.14
C GLU A 193 -21.78 10.01 11.87
N ARG A 194 -21.23 8.83 11.61
CA ARG A 194 -21.96 7.63 11.18
C ARG A 194 -22.77 7.85 9.90
N ASN A 195 -22.30 8.74 9.03
CA ASN A 195 -22.98 9.09 7.78
C ASN A 195 -22.53 8.15 6.66
N ALA A 196 -23.08 6.93 6.63
CA ALA A 196 -22.69 5.88 5.69
C ALA A 196 -22.82 6.33 4.21
N ALA A 197 -23.90 7.02 3.86
CA ALA A 197 -24.13 7.47 2.49
C ALA A 197 -23.12 8.55 2.05
N ALA A 198 -22.73 9.46 2.95
CA ALA A 198 -21.72 10.46 2.66
C ALA A 198 -20.32 9.83 2.59
N ALA A 199 -20.00 8.87 3.47
CA ALA A 199 -18.75 8.13 3.44
C ALA A 199 -18.58 7.33 2.11
N GLU A 200 -19.65 6.68 1.61
CA GLU A 200 -19.61 6.00 0.32
C GLU A 200 -19.37 6.97 -0.86
N ARG A 201 -20.00 8.14 -0.85
CA ARG A 201 -19.76 9.16 -1.89
C ARG A 201 -18.37 9.76 -1.81
N HIS A 202 -17.87 9.98 -0.61
CA HIS A 202 -16.52 10.53 -0.39
C HIS A 202 -15.47 9.57 -0.97
N ILE A 203 -15.52 8.28 -0.62
CA ILE A 203 -14.56 7.31 -1.16
C ILE A 203 -14.67 7.14 -2.67
N GLU A 204 -15.88 7.22 -3.25
CA GLU A 204 -16.05 7.21 -4.70
C GLU A 204 -15.39 8.42 -5.37
N SER A 205 -15.57 9.61 -4.80
CA SER A 205 -14.92 10.84 -5.28
C SER A 205 -13.39 10.76 -5.14
N HIS A 206 -12.92 10.31 -3.97
CA HIS A 206 -11.50 10.08 -3.70
C HIS A 206 -10.87 9.12 -4.71
N MET A 207 -11.51 7.98 -4.94
CA MET A 207 -11.04 7.00 -5.92
C MET A 207 -11.06 7.54 -7.35
N ARG A 208 -12.02 8.38 -7.70
CA ARG A 208 -12.11 9.00 -9.03
C ARG A 208 -10.97 10.00 -9.27
N TYR A 209 -10.59 10.78 -8.25
CA TYR A 209 -9.45 11.69 -8.32
C TYR A 209 -8.16 10.96 -8.75
N TRP A 210 -7.97 9.71 -8.34
CA TRP A 210 -6.82 8.92 -8.71
C TRP A 210 -6.76 8.58 -10.20
N LEU A 211 -7.90 8.54 -10.90
CA LEU A 211 -7.93 8.33 -12.36
C LEU A 211 -7.32 9.49 -13.13
N GLU A 212 -7.32 10.70 -12.58
CA GLU A 212 -6.76 11.90 -13.22
C GLU A 212 -5.23 11.82 -13.32
N TRP A 213 -4.60 11.04 -12.45
CA TRP A 213 -3.15 10.82 -12.42
C TRP A 213 -2.71 9.56 -13.15
N MET A 214 -3.63 8.89 -13.83
CA MET A 214 -3.26 7.74 -14.65
C MET A 214 -2.59 8.19 -15.94
N PRO A 215 -1.49 7.51 -16.35
CA PRO A 215 -0.92 7.77 -17.65
C PRO A 215 -1.96 7.42 -18.74
N VAL A 216 -2.32 8.40 -19.53
CA VAL A 216 -3.07 8.17 -20.76
C VAL A 216 -2.13 7.42 -21.69
N GLU A 217 -2.56 6.26 -22.22
CA GLU A 217 -1.82 5.62 -23.30
C GLU A 217 -1.69 6.62 -24.45
N ALA A 218 -0.46 6.96 -24.80
CA ALA A 218 -0.22 7.61 -26.09
C ALA A 218 -0.53 6.55 -27.16
N GLU A 219 -1.59 6.75 -27.93
CA GLU A 219 -1.94 5.96 -29.11
C GLU A 219 -0.78 5.90 -30.11
#